data_dc450320e06de6fdc45bec30edb658e8
#
_entry.id   dc450320e06de6fdc45bec30edb658e8
#
_cell.length_a   1.000
_cell.length_b   1.000
_cell.length_c   1.000
_cell.angle_alpha   90.00
_cell.angle_beta   90.00
_cell.angle_gamma   90.00
#
_symmetry.space_group_name_H-M   'P 1'
#
loop_
_entity.id
_entity.type
_entity.pdbx_description
1 polymer ?
#
loop_
_entity_poly.entity_id
_entity_poly.type
_entity_poly.pdbx_seq_one_letter_code
_entity_poly.pdbx_strand_id
1 'polypeptide(L)'
;LWLMSVDDYANLLDISAYSQIMVIEKMLNYVSLFARNDEESNKYKNHLIATAITSVLYSNQVSARIRDQIFSILTDCHTPELNLDVEVPGVGYTRQFRKCFEIDSQGQFAERVLITEYIKKFIDNDTKWKEDYTPVYFTIDDLEEALNFTLISEGVLLNEKSYAEGTALKVKLHSIANSSLRSYFEVENFCTINEFISDLILVDGNKRAQIINFVLEGIDDRFAKALVKIYSRIFFNFMKSLPSRGSMPINIMLEEAHRYVQKDIDNDILGYNIFERIAKEGRKFGVMMDLVTQRPTELSETVLSQCSNFLIFKINHPSDLEYIEKMVPNISSDVIEKQKSLQSGTCVAFGK
;
A
#
# COMPACT_ATOMS: atom_id res chain seq x y z
N LEU A 1 -1.99 -7.63 5.22
CA LEU A 1 -2.55 -6.35 4.76
C LEU A 1 -2.47 -5.28 5.84
N TRP A 2 -3.05 -5.48 7.03
CA TRP A 2 -3.11 -4.50 8.13
C TRP A 2 -1.76 -4.11 8.76
N LEU A 3 -0.69 -4.83 8.48
CA LEU A 3 0.68 -4.47 8.87
C LEU A 3 1.35 -3.50 7.89
N MET A 4 0.70 -3.23 6.76
CA MET A 4 1.20 -2.36 5.72
C MET A 4 0.79 -0.91 5.99
N SER A 5 1.69 0.02 5.68
CA SER A 5 1.41 1.46 5.76
C SER A 5 0.98 2.03 4.41
N VAL A 6 0.63 3.31 4.39
CA VAL A 6 0.36 4.07 3.16
C VAL A 6 1.49 3.91 2.13
N ASP A 7 2.75 4.01 2.57
CA ASP A 7 3.91 3.88 1.68
C ASP A 7 4.03 2.48 1.05
N ASP A 8 3.59 1.43 1.77
CA ASP A 8 3.59 0.07 1.23
C ASP A 8 2.54 -0.11 0.16
N TYR A 9 1.34 0.39 0.43
CA TYR A 9 0.28 0.37 -0.58
C TYR A 9 0.65 1.23 -1.79
N ALA A 10 1.34 2.34 -1.58
CA ALA A 10 1.87 3.15 -2.66
C ALA A 10 2.87 2.37 -3.54
N ASN A 11 3.77 1.62 -2.91
CA ASN A 11 4.70 0.74 -3.62
C ASN A 11 3.99 -0.45 -4.28
N LEU A 12 3.06 -1.09 -3.57
CA LEU A 12 2.29 -2.23 -4.07
C LEU A 12 1.45 -1.87 -5.30
N LEU A 13 0.81 -0.71 -5.24
CA LEU A 13 -0.04 -0.20 -6.32
C LEU A 13 0.74 0.60 -7.36
N ASP A 14 2.06 0.69 -7.24
CA ASP A 14 2.95 1.37 -8.21
C ASP A 14 2.40 2.74 -8.61
N ILE A 15 2.23 3.62 -7.63
CA ILE A 15 1.65 4.95 -7.83
C ILE A 15 2.57 5.84 -8.66
N SER A 16 1.96 6.80 -9.37
CA SER A 16 2.67 7.74 -10.25
C SER A 16 2.43 9.22 -9.90
N ALA A 17 1.55 9.49 -8.92
CA ALA A 17 1.19 10.85 -8.55
C ALA A 17 0.90 10.99 -7.04
N TYR A 18 1.24 12.14 -6.48
CA TYR A 18 1.00 12.44 -5.06
C TYR A 18 -0.49 12.40 -4.67
N SER A 19 -1.39 12.79 -5.59
CA SER A 19 -2.85 12.70 -5.40
C SER A 19 -3.32 11.28 -5.04
N GLN A 20 -2.65 10.25 -5.56
CA GLN A 20 -2.97 8.85 -5.27
C GLN A 20 -2.64 8.46 -3.83
N ILE A 21 -1.64 9.10 -3.19
CA ILE A 21 -1.34 8.88 -1.76
C ILE A 21 -2.53 9.30 -0.91
N MET A 22 -3.13 10.45 -1.19
CA MET A 22 -4.31 10.92 -0.44
C MET A 22 -5.49 9.95 -0.56
N VAL A 23 -5.67 9.35 -1.74
CA VAL A 23 -6.69 8.32 -1.95
C VAL A 23 -6.38 7.06 -1.13
N ILE A 24 -5.11 6.62 -1.10
CA ILE A 24 -4.69 5.47 -0.29
C ILE A 24 -4.88 5.74 1.21
N GLU A 25 -4.51 6.92 1.70
CA GLU A 25 -4.74 7.30 3.11
C GLU A 25 -6.22 7.22 3.49
N LYS A 26 -7.09 7.75 2.65
CA LYS A 26 -8.55 7.70 2.86
C LYS A 26 -9.09 6.28 2.77
N MET A 27 -8.65 5.51 1.80
CA MET A 27 -9.00 4.09 1.67
C MET A 27 -8.65 3.32 2.95
N LEU A 28 -7.46 3.52 3.51
CA LEU A 28 -7.04 2.84 4.73
C LEU A 28 -7.84 3.29 5.97
N ASN A 29 -8.27 4.54 6.03
CA ASN A 29 -9.18 5.00 7.08
C ASN A 29 -10.55 4.34 6.95
N TYR A 30 -11.08 4.25 5.74
CA TYR A 30 -12.38 3.62 5.51
C TYR A 30 -12.36 2.10 5.65
N VAL A 31 -11.29 1.41 5.25
CA VAL A 31 -11.23 -0.05 5.41
C VAL A 31 -11.29 -0.46 6.87
N SER A 32 -10.66 0.29 7.76
CA SER A 32 -10.73 0.02 9.19
C SER A 32 -12.13 0.17 9.76
N LEU A 33 -12.93 1.07 9.18
CA LEU A 33 -14.34 1.24 9.51
C LEU A 33 -15.20 0.14 8.89
N PHE A 34 -15.03 -0.15 7.59
CA PHE A 34 -15.85 -1.12 6.86
C PHE A 34 -15.65 -2.56 7.34
N ALA A 35 -14.46 -2.92 7.78
CA ALA A 35 -14.17 -4.23 8.36
C ALA A 35 -14.82 -4.48 9.73
N ARG A 36 -15.29 -3.43 10.42
CA ARG A 36 -16.00 -3.55 11.69
C ARG A 36 -17.50 -3.75 11.47
N ASN A 37 -18.12 -4.59 12.30
CA ASN A 37 -19.56 -4.90 12.24
C ASN A 37 -20.29 -4.60 13.55
N ASP A 38 -19.75 -3.70 14.39
CA ASP A 38 -20.43 -3.22 15.59
C ASP A 38 -21.46 -2.12 15.26
N GLU A 39 -22.37 -1.86 16.22
CA GLU A 39 -23.49 -0.93 16.04
C GLU A 39 -23.00 0.52 15.79
N GLU A 40 -21.96 0.95 16.49
CA GLU A 40 -21.39 2.30 16.35
C GLU A 40 -20.76 2.48 14.95
N SER A 41 -20.00 1.49 14.49
CA SER A 41 -19.40 1.49 13.15
C SER A 41 -20.48 1.50 12.06
N ASN A 42 -21.55 0.71 12.22
CA ASN A 42 -22.66 0.68 11.25
C ASN A 42 -23.39 2.02 11.21
N LYS A 43 -23.63 2.66 12.36
CA LYS A 43 -24.23 3.99 12.38
C LYS A 43 -23.37 5.02 11.64
N TYR A 44 -22.06 4.96 11.82
CA TYR A 44 -21.14 5.86 11.12
C TYR A 44 -21.03 5.54 9.62
N LYS A 45 -21.00 4.26 9.22
CA LYS A 45 -21.10 3.84 7.81
C LYS A 45 -22.35 4.42 7.16
N ASN A 46 -23.51 4.25 7.79
CA ASN A 46 -24.77 4.80 7.30
C ASN A 46 -24.69 6.31 7.09
N HIS A 47 -24.11 7.05 8.05
CA HIS A 47 -23.91 8.49 7.94
C HIS A 47 -23.05 8.86 6.71
N LEU A 48 -21.91 8.19 6.53
CA LEU A 48 -21.00 8.44 5.41
C LEU A 48 -21.66 8.11 4.06
N ILE A 49 -22.29 6.95 3.95
CA ILE A 49 -22.98 6.51 2.74
C ILE A 49 -24.12 7.49 2.41
N ALA A 50 -24.94 7.85 3.40
CA ALA A 50 -26.03 8.79 3.22
C ALA A 50 -25.54 10.19 2.78
N THR A 51 -24.41 10.64 3.33
CA THR A 51 -23.79 11.92 2.96
C THR A 51 -23.28 11.88 1.52
N ALA A 52 -22.60 10.81 1.11
CA ALA A 52 -22.14 10.60 -0.25
C ALA A 52 -23.30 10.56 -1.25
N ILE A 53 -24.36 9.79 -0.94
CA ILE A 53 -25.57 9.71 -1.78
C ILE A 53 -26.25 11.08 -1.88
N THR A 54 -26.32 11.84 -0.79
CA THR A 54 -26.89 13.18 -0.79
C THR A 54 -26.12 14.11 -1.71
N SER A 55 -24.79 14.09 -1.66
CA SER A 55 -23.93 14.88 -2.54
C SER A 55 -24.18 14.55 -4.02
N VAL A 56 -24.29 13.26 -4.35
CA VAL A 56 -24.59 12.80 -5.71
C VAL A 56 -26.00 13.20 -6.15
N LEU A 57 -27.01 13.05 -5.27
CA LEU A 57 -28.41 13.38 -5.55
C LEU A 57 -28.64 14.84 -5.88
N TYR A 58 -27.85 15.74 -5.29
CA TYR A 58 -27.90 17.20 -5.55
C TYR A 58 -26.87 17.68 -6.57
N SER A 59 -26.14 16.78 -7.22
CA SER A 59 -25.23 17.15 -8.31
C SER A 59 -26.01 17.62 -9.55
N ASN A 60 -25.38 18.49 -10.37
CA ASN A 60 -25.97 18.98 -11.63
C ASN A 60 -25.85 17.96 -12.77
N GLN A 61 -26.16 16.69 -12.49
CA GLN A 61 -26.08 15.61 -13.47
C GLN A 61 -27.49 15.14 -13.87
N VAL A 62 -27.58 14.41 -14.99
CA VAL A 62 -28.84 13.79 -15.41
C VAL A 62 -29.25 12.65 -14.48
N SER A 63 -30.55 12.47 -14.23
CA SER A 63 -31.08 11.50 -13.27
C SER A 63 -30.56 10.07 -13.49
N ALA A 64 -30.39 9.65 -14.74
CA ALA A 64 -29.84 8.33 -15.05
C ALA A 64 -28.42 8.14 -14.49
N ARG A 65 -27.55 9.15 -14.65
CA ARG A 65 -26.20 9.10 -14.14
C ARG A 65 -26.15 9.17 -12.61
N ILE A 66 -27.00 10.00 -12.00
CA ILE A 66 -27.18 10.06 -10.55
C ILE A 66 -27.58 8.69 -10.01
N ARG A 67 -28.60 8.04 -10.62
CA ARG A 67 -29.05 6.71 -10.24
C ARG A 67 -27.92 5.70 -10.30
N ASP A 68 -27.18 5.66 -11.42
CA ASP A 68 -26.12 4.68 -11.63
C ASP A 68 -24.98 4.85 -10.63
N GLN A 69 -24.63 6.10 -10.26
CA GLN A 69 -23.66 6.39 -9.20
C GLN A 69 -24.15 5.94 -7.81
N ILE A 70 -25.41 6.24 -7.46
CA ILE A 70 -26.00 5.81 -6.18
C ILE A 70 -26.08 4.28 -6.11
N PHE A 71 -26.40 3.62 -7.20
CA PHE A 71 -26.44 2.16 -7.26
C PHE A 71 -25.05 1.57 -7.09
N SER A 72 -24.02 2.16 -7.70
CA SER A 72 -22.65 1.74 -7.48
C SER A 72 -22.25 1.88 -6.00
N ILE A 73 -22.55 3.02 -5.36
CA ILE A 73 -22.29 3.22 -3.93
C ILE A 73 -22.94 2.10 -3.09
N LEU A 74 -24.24 1.87 -3.29
CA LEU A 74 -25.02 0.90 -2.50
C LEU A 74 -24.77 -0.56 -2.87
N THR A 75 -24.14 -0.83 -4.00
CA THR A 75 -23.67 -2.18 -4.37
C THR A 75 -22.37 -2.51 -3.69
N ASP A 76 -21.43 -1.57 -3.73
CA ASP A 76 -20.07 -1.76 -3.20
C ASP A 76 -20.02 -1.51 -1.67
N CYS A 77 -20.82 -0.54 -1.15
CA CYS A 77 -20.78 -0.12 0.25
C CYS A 77 -22.20 -0.07 0.81
N HIS A 78 -22.67 -1.15 1.41
CA HIS A 78 -24.02 -1.20 1.97
C HIS A 78 -24.00 -1.67 3.43
N THR A 79 -25.09 -1.35 4.14
CA THR A 79 -25.36 -1.86 5.48
C THR A 79 -26.71 -2.60 5.47
N PRO A 80 -27.01 -3.37 6.52
CA PRO A 80 -28.35 -3.98 6.64
C PRO A 80 -29.50 -2.98 6.56
N GLU A 81 -29.27 -1.74 7.02
CA GLU A 81 -30.28 -0.69 7.10
C GLU A 81 -30.33 0.19 5.83
N LEU A 82 -29.19 0.34 5.15
CA LEU A 82 -29.07 1.19 3.96
C LEU A 82 -28.50 0.38 2.79
N ASN A 83 -29.40 -0.20 2.00
CA ASN A 83 -29.09 -0.98 0.81
C ASN A 83 -30.21 -0.82 -0.24
N LEU A 84 -30.00 -1.35 -1.44
CA LEU A 84 -30.94 -1.22 -2.57
C LEU A 84 -32.24 -2.02 -2.39
N ASP A 85 -32.22 -3.07 -1.59
CA ASP A 85 -33.35 -4.02 -1.48
C ASP A 85 -34.21 -3.78 -0.23
N VAL A 86 -33.83 -2.80 0.60
CA VAL A 86 -34.61 -2.43 1.79
C VAL A 86 -35.99 -1.86 1.39
N GLU A 87 -37.02 -2.19 2.19
CA GLU A 87 -38.37 -1.67 2.03
C GLU A 87 -38.47 -0.29 2.73
N VAL A 88 -38.77 0.74 1.95
CA VAL A 88 -38.91 2.12 2.43
C VAL A 88 -40.39 2.45 2.59
N PRO A 89 -40.85 2.83 3.80
CA PRO A 89 -42.23 3.20 4.01
C PRO A 89 -42.54 4.59 3.44
N GLY A 90 -43.48 4.64 2.52
CA GLY A 90 -44.13 5.86 2.04
C GLY A 90 -45.47 6.13 2.72
N VAL A 91 -46.21 7.16 2.28
CA VAL A 91 -47.53 7.49 2.82
C VAL A 91 -48.57 6.52 2.28
N GLY A 92 -48.93 5.52 3.09
CA GLY A 92 -49.93 4.52 2.72
C GLY A 92 -49.44 3.35 1.84
N TYR A 93 -48.13 3.25 1.58
CA TYR A 93 -47.51 2.16 0.85
C TYR A 93 -46.07 1.91 1.29
N THR A 94 -45.51 0.77 0.90
CA THR A 94 -44.10 0.44 1.06
C THR A 94 -43.49 0.22 -0.31
N ARG A 95 -42.25 0.65 -0.52
CA ARG A 95 -41.58 0.48 -1.80
C ARG A 95 -40.11 0.09 -1.60
N GLN A 96 -39.65 -0.85 -2.40
CA GLN A 96 -38.24 -1.22 -2.41
C GLN A 96 -37.36 -0.03 -2.81
N PHE A 97 -36.31 0.26 -2.10
CA PHE A 97 -35.49 1.47 -2.28
C PHE A 97 -34.95 1.61 -3.71
N ARG A 98 -34.53 0.51 -4.33
CA ARG A 98 -34.17 0.46 -5.75
C ARG A 98 -35.21 1.04 -6.68
N LYS A 99 -36.49 0.75 -6.44
CA LYS A 99 -37.59 1.20 -7.28
C LYS A 99 -37.93 2.69 -7.11
N CYS A 100 -37.48 3.32 -6.03
CA CYS A 100 -37.65 4.74 -5.82
C CYS A 100 -36.90 5.58 -6.87
N PHE A 101 -35.85 5.04 -7.48
CA PHE A 101 -35.03 5.69 -8.50
C PHE A 101 -35.56 5.48 -9.94
N GLU A 102 -36.81 5.05 -10.13
CA GLU A 102 -37.47 5.06 -11.43
C GLU A 102 -37.58 6.48 -11.96
N ILE A 103 -37.27 6.65 -13.25
CA ILE A 103 -37.24 7.95 -13.90
C ILE A 103 -38.59 8.14 -14.66
N ASP A 104 -39.24 9.23 -14.37
CA ASP A 104 -40.51 9.59 -15.03
C ASP A 104 -40.32 10.13 -16.45
N SER A 105 -41.43 10.45 -17.12
CA SER A 105 -41.42 11.02 -18.48
C SER A 105 -40.79 12.41 -18.60
N GLN A 106 -40.57 13.09 -17.46
CA GLN A 106 -39.89 14.41 -17.38
C GLN A 106 -38.40 14.30 -17.07
N GLY A 107 -37.89 13.06 -16.94
CA GLY A 107 -36.50 12.81 -16.62
C GLY A 107 -36.14 13.03 -15.14
N GLN A 108 -37.12 13.03 -14.23
CA GLN A 108 -36.95 13.17 -12.79
C GLN A 108 -37.21 11.85 -12.08
N PHE A 109 -36.69 11.71 -10.85
CA PHE A 109 -37.03 10.54 -10.01
C PHE A 109 -38.50 10.64 -9.55
N ALA A 110 -39.26 9.60 -9.82
CA ALA A 110 -40.69 9.53 -9.46
C ALA A 110 -40.89 9.68 -7.93
N GLU A 111 -39.98 9.17 -7.13
CA GLU A 111 -40.03 9.17 -5.65
C GLU A 111 -38.94 10.02 -5.00
N ARG A 112 -38.56 11.15 -5.60
CA ARG A 112 -37.43 11.98 -5.12
C ARG A 112 -37.61 12.40 -3.66
N VAL A 113 -38.83 12.71 -3.22
CA VAL A 113 -39.12 13.09 -1.84
C VAL A 113 -38.79 11.93 -0.88
N LEU A 114 -39.31 10.74 -1.22
CA LEU A 114 -39.13 9.52 -0.43
C LEU A 114 -37.66 9.15 -0.30
N ILE A 115 -36.88 9.21 -1.41
CA ILE A 115 -35.43 9.02 -1.41
C ILE A 115 -34.74 9.99 -0.42
N THR A 116 -35.10 11.27 -0.53
CA THR A 116 -34.48 12.32 0.29
C THR A 116 -34.77 12.15 1.78
N GLU A 117 -36.05 11.86 2.11
CA GLU A 117 -36.48 11.67 3.50
C GLU A 117 -35.86 10.41 4.11
N TYR A 118 -35.78 9.34 3.33
CA TYR A 118 -35.13 8.10 3.82
C TYR A 118 -33.67 8.28 4.08
N ILE A 119 -32.91 8.87 3.18
CA ILE A 119 -31.47 9.10 3.32
C ILE A 119 -31.18 10.04 4.52
N LYS A 120 -31.99 11.10 4.68
CA LYS A 120 -31.81 12.05 5.80
C LYS A 120 -31.88 11.41 7.19
N LYS A 121 -32.58 10.27 7.36
CA LYS A 121 -32.64 9.56 8.64
C LYS A 121 -31.27 9.08 9.14
N PHE A 122 -30.35 8.85 8.21
CA PHE A 122 -29.01 8.35 8.51
C PHE A 122 -27.96 9.45 8.66
N ILE A 123 -28.30 10.70 8.31
CA ILE A 123 -27.38 11.84 8.45
C ILE A 123 -27.46 12.37 9.87
N ASP A 124 -26.37 12.17 10.61
CA ASP A 124 -26.21 12.67 11.96
C ASP A 124 -24.97 13.59 12.00
N ASN A 125 -25.20 14.88 12.11
CA ASN A 125 -24.12 15.88 12.14
C ASN A 125 -23.34 15.90 13.46
N ASP A 126 -23.87 15.28 14.50
CA ASP A 126 -23.23 15.17 15.82
C ASP A 126 -22.37 13.90 15.94
N THR A 127 -22.54 12.95 15.02
CA THR A 127 -21.72 11.74 14.99
C THR A 127 -20.29 12.08 14.57
N LYS A 128 -19.37 12.04 15.54
CA LYS A 128 -17.93 12.15 15.30
C LYS A 128 -17.33 10.77 15.39
N TRP A 129 -16.85 10.25 14.29
CA TRP A 129 -15.97 9.09 14.30
C TRP A 129 -14.72 9.43 15.09
N LYS A 130 -14.47 8.69 16.15
CA LYS A 130 -13.16 8.71 16.79
C LYS A 130 -12.27 7.82 15.96
N GLU A 131 -11.27 8.41 15.31
CA GLU A 131 -10.23 7.65 14.64
C GLU A 131 -9.63 6.68 15.67
N ASP A 132 -10.02 5.42 15.58
CA ASP A 132 -9.46 4.35 16.40
C ASP A 132 -8.37 3.69 15.57
N TYR A 133 -7.13 4.01 15.91
CA TYR A 133 -5.92 3.47 15.26
C TYR A 133 -5.60 2.04 15.66
N THR A 134 -6.50 1.34 16.37
CA THR A 134 -6.33 -0.08 16.63
C THR A 134 -6.34 -0.85 15.32
N PRO A 135 -5.28 -1.61 14.99
CA PRO A 135 -5.27 -2.42 13.80
C PRO A 135 -6.45 -3.39 13.78
N VAL A 136 -7.19 -3.42 12.69
CA VAL A 136 -8.35 -4.29 12.49
C VAL A 136 -8.01 -5.28 11.39
N TYR A 137 -8.44 -6.52 11.54
CA TYR A 137 -8.39 -7.50 10.45
C TYR A 137 -9.28 -7.05 9.30
N PHE A 138 -8.75 -7.08 8.09
CA PHE A 138 -9.50 -6.84 6.87
C PHE A 138 -8.92 -7.66 5.71
N THR A 139 -9.74 -7.93 4.74
CA THR A 139 -9.41 -8.68 3.54
C THR A 139 -9.04 -7.75 2.39
N ILE A 140 -8.58 -8.32 1.28
CA ILE A 140 -8.35 -7.56 0.06
C ILE A 140 -9.68 -7.07 -0.56
N ASP A 141 -10.77 -7.79 -0.33
CA ASP A 141 -12.10 -7.41 -0.78
C ASP A 141 -12.60 -6.17 -0.01
N ASP A 142 -12.36 -6.11 1.31
CA ASP A 142 -12.64 -4.91 2.12
C ASP A 142 -11.84 -3.69 1.63
N LEU A 143 -10.61 -3.90 1.15
CA LEU A 143 -9.81 -2.83 0.54
C LEU A 143 -10.41 -2.34 -0.77
N GLU A 144 -10.89 -3.23 -1.63
CA GLU A 144 -11.55 -2.85 -2.88
C GLU A 144 -12.83 -2.04 -2.59
N GLU A 145 -13.63 -2.48 -1.62
CA GLU A 145 -14.84 -1.79 -1.17
C GLU A 145 -14.50 -0.39 -0.65
N ALA A 146 -13.51 -0.29 0.23
CA ALA A 146 -13.05 0.99 0.78
C ALA A 146 -12.50 1.93 -0.29
N LEU A 147 -11.76 1.41 -1.29
CA LEU A 147 -11.26 2.20 -2.40
C LEU A 147 -12.40 2.73 -3.26
N ASN A 148 -13.36 1.88 -3.62
CA ASN A 148 -14.54 2.27 -4.38
C ASN A 148 -15.31 3.38 -3.66
N PHE A 149 -15.53 3.22 -2.37
CA PHE A 149 -16.20 4.24 -1.56
C PHE A 149 -15.40 5.55 -1.51
N THR A 150 -14.08 5.48 -1.31
CA THR A 150 -13.21 6.66 -1.31
C THR A 150 -13.32 7.46 -2.60
N LEU A 151 -13.27 6.76 -3.74
CA LEU A 151 -13.34 7.40 -5.05
C LEU A 151 -14.66 8.13 -5.29
N ILE A 152 -15.74 7.64 -4.70
CA ILE A 152 -17.07 8.24 -4.87
C ILE A 152 -17.31 9.34 -3.83
N SER A 153 -17.01 9.08 -2.54
CA SER A 153 -17.31 9.99 -1.42
C SER A 153 -16.50 11.28 -1.43
N GLU A 154 -15.25 11.24 -1.84
CA GLU A 154 -14.34 12.39 -1.79
C GLU A 154 -14.42 13.31 -3.02
N GLY A 155 -15.46 13.16 -3.85
CA GLY A 155 -15.64 14.01 -5.03
C GLY A 155 -14.53 13.85 -6.09
N VAL A 156 -13.74 12.80 -6.00
CA VAL A 156 -12.67 12.46 -6.96
C VAL A 156 -13.22 12.35 -8.39
N LEU A 157 -14.49 11.98 -8.51
CA LEU A 157 -15.20 11.88 -9.80
C LEU A 157 -15.57 13.24 -10.42
N LEU A 158 -15.42 14.35 -9.69
CA LEU A 158 -15.75 15.68 -10.18
C LEU A 158 -14.69 16.28 -11.11
N ASN A 159 -13.48 15.72 -11.10
CA ASN A 159 -12.34 16.17 -11.92
C ASN A 159 -11.86 14.99 -12.81
N GLU A 160 -11.77 15.19 -14.11
CA GLU A 160 -11.36 14.16 -15.08
C GLU A 160 -9.98 13.57 -14.77
N LYS A 161 -9.02 14.39 -14.34
CA LYS A 161 -7.68 13.93 -13.99
C LYS A 161 -7.71 13.04 -12.75
N SER A 162 -8.36 13.47 -11.69
CA SER A 162 -8.51 12.69 -10.45
C SER A 162 -9.29 11.40 -10.67
N TYR A 163 -10.28 11.43 -11.56
CA TYR A 163 -11.00 10.22 -11.97
C TYR A 163 -10.08 9.20 -12.65
N ALA A 164 -9.26 9.65 -13.59
CA ALA A 164 -8.31 8.78 -14.29
C ALA A 164 -7.27 8.17 -13.32
N GLU A 165 -6.73 8.98 -12.40
CA GLU A 165 -5.77 8.55 -11.38
C GLU A 165 -6.40 7.55 -10.40
N GLY A 166 -7.64 7.78 -9.97
CA GLY A 166 -8.39 6.88 -9.10
C GLY A 166 -8.77 5.57 -9.79
N THR A 167 -9.19 5.64 -11.05
CA THR A 167 -9.49 4.46 -11.86
C THR A 167 -8.25 3.59 -12.06
N ALA A 168 -7.07 4.18 -12.21
CA ALA A 168 -5.83 3.43 -12.29
C ALA A 168 -5.53 2.66 -11.00
N LEU A 169 -5.78 3.24 -9.82
CA LEU A 169 -5.64 2.54 -8.54
C LEU A 169 -6.65 1.36 -8.44
N LYS A 170 -7.91 1.60 -8.81
CA LYS A 170 -8.93 0.55 -8.82
C LYS A 170 -8.53 -0.62 -9.70
N VAL A 171 -8.06 -0.37 -10.92
CA VAL A 171 -7.62 -1.43 -11.85
C VAL A 171 -6.44 -2.21 -11.28
N LYS A 172 -5.46 -1.52 -10.67
CA LYS A 172 -4.28 -2.17 -10.08
C LYS A 172 -4.68 -3.05 -8.89
N LEU A 173 -5.48 -2.54 -7.95
CA LEU A 173 -5.95 -3.33 -6.80
C LEU A 173 -6.78 -4.52 -7.25
N HIS A 174 -7.73 -4.32 -8.17
CA HIS A 174 -8.55 -5.37 -8.74
C HIS A 174 -7.71 -6.46 -9.45
N SER A 175 -6.64 -6.07 -10.15
CA SER A 175 -5.72 -7.01 -10.77
C SER A 175 -5.02 -7.89 -9.73
N ILE A 176 -4.62 -7.34 -8.58
CA ILE A 176 -4.01 -8.09 -7.49
C ILE A 176 -5.05 -9.04 -6.86
N ALA A 177 -6.23 -8.51 -6.54
CA ALA A 177 -7.31 -9.25 -5.89
C ALA A 177 -7.81 -10.46 -6.72
N ASN A 178 -7.74 -10.38 -8.04
CA ASN A 178 -8.21 -11.42 -8.97
C ASN A 178 -7.10 -12.21 -9.67
N SER A 179 -5.88 -12.16 -9.15
CA SER A 179 -4.73 -12.91 -9.66
C SER A 179 -4.22 -13.92 -8.64
N SER A 180 -3.21 -14.72 -9.04
CA SER A 180 -2.49 -15.60 -8.12
C SER A 180 -1.78 -14.83 -6.99
N LEU A 181 -1.58 -13.53 -7.13
CA LEU A 181 -0.99 -12.68 -6.09
C LEU A 181 -1.90 -12.54 -4.86
N ARG A 182 -3.20 -12.75 -5.00
CA ARG A 182 -4.16 -12.73 -3.89
C ARG A 182 -3.73 -13.65 -2.75
N SER A 183 -3.18 -14.83 -3.05
CA SER A 183 -2.74 -15.80 -2.05
C SER A 183 -1.67 -15.28 -1.08
N TYR A 184 -0.90 -14.25 -1.46
CA TYR A 184 0.06 -13.61 -0.56
C TYR A 184 -0.60 -12.74 0.52
N PHE A 185 -1.87 -12.40 0.36
CA PHE A 185 -2.63 -11.54 1.25
C PHE A 185 -3.77 -12.27 2.00
N GLU A 186 -4.04 -13.50 1.64
CA GLU A 186 -5.02 -14.34 2.34
C GLU A 186 -4.38 -14.95 3.60
N VAL A 187 -4.74 -14.39 4.74
CA VAL A 187 -4.28 -14.83 6.06
C VAL A 187 -5.51 -15.13 6.90
N GLU A 188 -5.54 -16.28 7.55
CA GLU A 188 -6.72 -16.75 8.30
C GLU A 188 -6.93 -15.98 9.62
N ASN A 189 -5.86 -15.50 10.23
CA ASN A 189 -5.91 -14.90 11.55
C ASN A 189 -5.20 -13.53 11.60
N PHE A 190 -5.78 -12.62 12.37
CA PHE A 190 -5.12 -11.36 12.73
C PHE A 190 -3.84 -11.64 13.53
N CYS A 191 -2.78 -10.94 13.17
CA CYS A 191 -1.54 -10.92 13.95
C CYS A 191 -1.03 -9.49 14.11
N THR A 192 -0.38 -9.24 15.24
CA THR A 192 0.37 -8.01 15.48
C THR A 192 1.73 -8.08 14.79
N ILE A 193 2.40 -6.93 14.63
CA ILE A 193 3.77 -6.91 14.07
C ILE A 193 4.75 -7.75 14.90
N ASN A 194 4.59 -7.79 16.23
CA ASN A 194 5.43 -8.58 17.12
C ASN A 194 5.22 -10.08 16.92
N GLU A 195 3.99 -10.52 16.78
CA GLU A 195 3.64 -11.91 16.48
C GLU A 195 4.17 -12.29 15.11
N PHE A 196 3.92 -11.49 14.08
CA PHE A 196 4.43 -11.72 12.73
C PHE A 196 5.95 -11.90 12.69
N ILE A 197 6.72 -11.01 13.32
CA ILE A 197 8.17 -11.12 13.37
C ILE A 197 8.59 -12.33 14.21
N SER A 198 7.91 -12.61 15.31
CA SER A 198 8.19 -13.79 16.14
C SER A 198 7.99 -15.08 15.36
N ASP A 199 6.91 -15.19 14.62
CA ASP A 199 6.60 -16.39 13.80
C ASP A 199 7.61 -16.57 12.66
N LEU A 200 8.07 -15.49 12.04
CA LEU A 200 9.14 -15.54 11.04
C LEU A 200 10.47 -16.05 11.60
N ILE A 201 10.78 -15.72 12.85
CA ILE A 201 12.07 -16.05 13.48
C ILE A 201 12.01 -17.43 14.17
N LEU A 202 10.84 -17.87 14.60
CA LEU A 202 10.70 -19.14 15.32
C LEU A 202 10.84 -20.33 14.36
N VAL A 203 11.70 -21.25 14.76
CA VAL A 203 11.82 -22.60 14.19
C VAL A 203 11.37 -23.60 15.25
N ASP A 204 11.03 -24.81 14.88
CA ASP A 204 10.53 -25.86 15.76
C ASP A 204 11.07 -25.83 17.20
N GLY A 205 10.17 -25.77 18.17
CA GLY A 205 10.49 -25.97 19.58
C GLY A 205 11.21 -24.81 20.30
N ASN A 206 10.85 -23.57 20.05
CA ASN A 206 11.46 -22.37 20.66
C ASN A 206 12.88 -21.99 20.20
N LYS A 207 13.35 -22.56 19.12
CA LYS A 207 14.63 -22.13 18.52
C LYS A 207 14.39 -20.95 17.59
N ARG A 208 15.30 -19.98 17.63
CA ARG A 208 15.29 -18.84 16.70
C ARG A 208 16.14 -19.15 15.47
N ALA A 209 15.60 -18.91 14.29
CA ALA A 209 16.36 -18.94 13.06
C ALA A 209 17.43 -17.85 13.08
N GLN A 210 18.64 -18.18 12.64
CA GLN A 210 19.72 -17.22 12.44
C GLN A 210 19.71 -16.64 11.03
N ILE A 211 19.15 -17.38 10.07
CA ILE A 211 19.01 -16.99 8.67
C ILE A 211 17.58 -17.28 8.23
N ILE A 212 16.96 -16.29 7.60
CA ILE A 212 15.65 -16.42 6.97
C ILE A 212 15.86 -16.10 5.49
N ASN A 213 15.47 -17.02 4.62
CA ASN A 213 15.58 -16.86 3.18
C ASN A 213 14.19 -16.62 2.56
N PHE A 214 14.03 -15.46 1.92
CA PHE A 214 12.84 -15.12 1.14
C PHE A 214 13.08 -15.46 -0.32
N VAL A 215 12.43 -16.50 -0.82
CA VAL A 215 12.56 -16.94 -2.21
C VAL A 215 11.57 -16.14 -3.06
N LEU A 216 12.09 -15.38 -4.02
CA LEU A 216 11.31 -14.54 -4.93
C LEU A 216 11.23 -15.10 -6.35
N GLU A 217 11.63 -16.36 -6.53
CA GLU A 217 11.57 -17.06 -7.81
C GLU A 217 10.12 -17.23 -8.25
N GLY A 218 9.83 -16.96 -9.52
CA GLY A 218 8.48 -17.08 -10.08
C GLY A 218 7.53 -15.92 -9.75
N ILE A 219 7.99 -14.92 -9.01
CA ILE A 219 7.22 -13.70 -8.72
C ILE A 219 7.50 -12.65 -9.79
N ASP A 220 6.47 -11.94 -10.25
CA ASP A 220 6.60 -10.78 -11.14
C ASP A 220 7.57 -9.74 -10.56
N ASP A 221 8.43 -9.17 -11.41
CA ASP A 221 9.50 -8.26 -10.98
C ASP A 221 9.01 -7.02 -10.22
N ARG A 222 7.87 -6.46 -10.61
CA ARG A 222 7.31 -5.27 -9.95
C ARG A 222 6.80 -5.62 -8.57
N PHE A 223 6.11 -6.75 -8.48
CA PHE A 223 5.59 -7.24 -7.22
C PHE A 223 6.73 -7.66 -6.28
N ALA A 224 7.77 -8.35 -6.78
CA ALA A 224 8.96 -8.69 -6.01
C ALA A 224 9.65 -7.43 -5.47
N LYS A 225 9.80 -6.37 -6.29
CA LYS A 225 10.35 -5.08 -5.85
C LYS A 225 9.52 -4.46 -4.72
N ALA A 226 8.20 -4.46 -4.84
CA ALA A 226 7.31 -3.97 -3.80
C ALA A 226 7.46 -4.79 -2.50
N LEU A 227 7.46 -6.12 -2.57
CA LEU A 227 7.64 -6.99 -1.40
C LEU A 227 8.97 -6.73 -0.68
N VAL A 228 10.07 -6.61 -1.41
CA VAL A 228 11.39 -6.34 -0.79
C VAL A 228 11.40 -4.99 -0.07
N LYS A 229 10.77 -3.95 -0.62
CA LYS A 229 10.61 -2.65 0.03
C LYS A 229 9.75 -2.77 1.30
N ILE A 230 8.59 -3.44 1.20
CA ILE A 230 7.65 -3.66 2.31
C ILE A 230 8.34 -4.39 3.47
N TYR A 231 8.97 -5.54 3.21
CA TYR A 231 9.65 -6.31 4.26
C TYR A 231 10.81 -5.52 4.86
N SER A 232 11.63 -4.85 4.05
CA SER A 232 12.74 -4.02 4.54
C SER A 232 12.23 -2.92 5.48
N ARG A 233 11.08 -2.31 5.18
CA ARG A 233 10.48 -1.29 6.02
C ARG A 233 9.84 -1.88 7.28
N ILE A 234 9.16 -3.00 7.19
CA ILE A 234 8.61 -3.71 8.35
C ILE A 234 9.72 -4.02 9.34
N PHE A 235 10.80 -4.65 8.88
CA PHE A 235 11.95 -4.95 9.73
C PHE A 235 12.59 -3.69 10.31
N PHE A 236 12.81 -2.67 9.50
CA PHE A 236 13.41 -1.42 9.97
C PHE A 236 12.55 -0.72 11.04
N ASN A 237 11.23 -0.63 10.82
CA ASN A 237 10.31 -0.02 11.78
C ASN A 237 10.20 -0.85 13.06
N PHE A 238 10.16 -2.17 12.96
CA PHE A 238 10.18 -3.06 14.12
C PHE A 238 11.44 -2.84 14.96
N MET A 239 12.62 -2.86 14.34
CA MET A 239 13.90 -2.63 15.03
C MET A 239 13.96 -1.25 15.69
N LYS A 240 13.36 -0.26 15.06
CA LYS A 240 13.26 1.10 15.57
C LYS A 240 12.32 1.23 16.78
N SER A 241 11.30 0.36 16.89
CA SER A 241 10.34 0.33 17.99
C SER A 241 10.86 -0.40 19.23
N LEU A 242 11.96 -1.14 19.13
CA LEU A 242 12.49 -1.88 20.27
C LEU A 242 12.94 -0.94 21.40
N PRO A 243 12.64 -1.28 22.67
CA PRO A 243 12.99 -0.44 23.82
C PRO A 243 14.50 -0.16 23.94
N SER A 244 15.33 -1.14 23.59
CA SER A 244 16.78 -1.01 23.55
C SER A 244 17.28 -1.05 22.12
N ARG A 245 17.84 0.07 21.65
CA ARG A 245 18.37 0.20 20.29
C ARG A 245 19.50 -0.78 20.02
N GLY A 246 19.42 -1.50 18.91
CA GLY A 246 20.45 -2.45 18.51
C GLY A 246 20.55 -3.69 19.39
N SER A 247 19.56 -3.97 20.25
CA SER A 247 19.54 -5.17 21.11
C SER A 247 19.45 -6.48 20.33
N MET A 248 18.91 -6.44 19.13
CA MET A 248 18.79 -7.58 18.22
C MET A 248 19.27 -7.15 16.83
N PRO A 249 20.60 -7.15 16.57
CA PRO A 249 21.09 -6.72 15.27
C PRO A 249 20.60 -7.67 14.16
N ILE A 250 20.14 -7.10 13.06
CA ILE A 250 19.74 -7.82 11.86
C ILE A 250 20.54 -7.35 10.66
N ASN A 251 20.75 -8.25 9.71
CA ASN A 251 21.37 -7.95 8.44
C ASN A 251 20.41 -8.31 7.30
N ILE A 252 20.10 -7.35 6.45
CA ILE A 252 19.26 -7.53 5.25
C ILE A 252 20.21 -7.71 4.08
N MET A 253 20.33 -8.94 3.60
CA MET A 253 21.11 -9.25 2.40
C MET A 253 20.20 -9.25 1.18
N LEU A 254 20.54 -8.44 0.17
CA LEU A 254 19.82 -8.34 -1.09
C LEU A 254 20.68 -8.90 -2.21
N GLU A 255 20.33 -10.07 -2.70
CA GLU A 255 20.88 -10.61 -3.94
C GLU A 255 20.27 -9.92 -5.15
N GLU A 256 21.08 -9.75 -6.22
CA GLU A 256 20.73 -8.97 -7.41
C GLU A 256 20.15 -7.59 -7.04
N ALA A 257 20.83 -6.93 -6.08
CA ALA A 257 20.38 -5.69 -5.45
C ALA A 257 20.02 -4.57 -6.46
N HIS A 258 20.60 -4.59 -7.66
CA HIS A 258 20.28 -3.66 -8.74
C HIS A 258 18.82 -3.74 -9.21
N ARG A 259 18.10 -4.83 -8.92
CA ARG A 259 16.66 -4.94 -9.20
C ARG A 259 15.81 -4.14 -8.21
N TYR A 260 16.27 -3.93 -6.99
CA TYR A 260 15.50 -3.38 -5.88
C TYR A 260 15.97 -2.01 -5.40
N VAL A 261 17.28 -1.81 -5.35
CA VAL A 261 17.94 -0.61 -4.77
C VAL A 261 18.34 0.36 -5.87
N GLN A 262 17.41 0.70 -6.73
CA GLN A 262 17.61 1.65 -7.81
C GLN A 262 17.32 3.08 -7.35
N LYS A 263 17.81 4.07 -8.11
CA LYS A 263 17.30 5.43 -8.05
C LYS A 263 15.90 5.42 -8.68
N ASP A 264 14.89 5.55 -7.86
CA ASP A 264 13.50 5.50 -8.30
C ASP A 264 12.72 6.77 -7.91
N ILE A 265 11.47 6.83 -8.34
CA ILE A 265 10.56 7.95 -8.12
C ILE A 265 10.04 8.04 -6.68
N ASP A 266 10.36 7.09 -5.81
CA ASP A 266 9.86 7.11 -4.43
C ASP A 266 10.27 8.39 -3.70
N ASN A 267 11.49 8.89 -3.95
CA ASN A 267 11.96 10.14 -3.36
C ASN A 267 11.11 11.35 -3.77
N ASP A 268 10.56 11.34 -4.99
CA ASP A 268 9.75 12.44 -5.51
C ASP A 268 8.31 12.38 -5.01
N ILE A 269 7.79 11.19 -4.73
CA ILE A 269 6.39 10.95 -4.35
C ILE A 269 6.24 10.75 -2.84
N LEU A 270 7.06 9.85 -2.25
CA LEU A 270 6.99 9.49 -0.82
C LEU A 270 7.94 10.33 0.05
N GLY A 271 8.80 11.13 -0.57
CA GLY A 271 9.81 11.94 0.12
C GLY A 271 11.02 11.14 0.63
N TYR A 272 11.07 9.83 0.46
CA TYR A 272 12.21 8.99 0.81
C TYR A 272 12.19 7.62 0.12
N ASN A 273 13.37 7.02 -0.05
CA ASN A 273 13.55 5.61 -0.40
C ASN A 273 13.94 4.82 0.84
N ILE A 274 13.31 3.68 1.09
CA ILE A 274 13.55 2.88 2.32
C ILE A 274 14.99 2.39 2.42
N PHE A 275 15.62 2.00 1.31
CA PHE A 275 17.00 1.53 1.33
C PHE A 275 17.99 2.66 1.64
N GLU A 276 17.74 3.86 1.10
CA GLU A 276 18.54 5.05 1.45
C GLU A 276 18.41 5.40 2.94
N ARG A 277 17.19 5.25 3.48
CA ARG A 277 16.95 5.49 4.89
C ARG A 277 17.65 4.46 5.77
N ILE A 278 17.59 3.17 5.41
CA ILE A 278 18.31 2.12 6.12
C ILE A 278 19.83 2.37 6.03
N ALA A 279 20.36 2.72 4.87
CA ALA A 279 21.78 3.00 4.69
C ALA A 279 22.25 4.16 5.58
N LYS A 280 21.46 5.24 5.71
CA LYS A 280 21.78 6.42 6.52
C LYS A 280 21.58 6.23 8.03
N GLU A 281 20.55 5.50 8.43
CA GLU A 281 20.08 5.45 9.83
C GLU A 281 20.13 4.05 10.46
N GLY A 282 20.17 3.00 9.66
CA GLY A 282 19.99 1.61 10.11
C GLY A 282 20.92 1.20 11.23
N ARG A 283 22.19 1.61 11.17
CA ARG A 283 23.19 1.32 12.20
C ARG A 283 22.75 1.74 13.60
N LYS A 284 22.01 2.86 13.74
CA LYS A 284 21.52 3.36 15.04
C LYS A 284 20.53 2.40 15.70
N PHE A 285 19.87 1.58 14.90
CA PHE A 285 18.84 0.65 15.34
C PHE A 285 19.27 -0.82 15.22
N GLY A 286 20.53 -1.08 14.83
CA GLY A 286 21.04 -2.43 14.64
C GLY A 286 20.60 -3.07 13.32
N VAL A 287 20.23 -2.27 12.32
CA VAL A 287 19.92 -2.77 10.97
C VAL A 287 21.09 -2.50 10.05
N MET A 288 21.63 -3.56 9.48
CA MET A 288 22.69 -3.53 8.47
C MET A 288 22.13 -4.03 7.15
N MET A 289 22.79 -3.67 6.05
CA MET A 289 22.36 -4.07 4.71
C MET A 289 23.58 -4.49 3.89
N ASP A 290 23.52 -5.67 3.29
CA ASP A 290 24.48 -6.17 2.33
C ASP A 290 23.86 -6.20 0.93
N LEU A 291 24.57 -5.62 -0.02
CA LEU A 291 24.14 -5.53 -1.41
C LEU A 291 25.05 -6.41 -2.27
N VAL A 292 24.46 -7.43 -2.89
CA VAL A 292 25.17 -8.28 -3.86
C VAL A 292 24.63 -7.94 -5.26
N THR A 293 25.53 -7.53 -6.15
CA THR A 293 25.13 -7.10 -7.50
C THR A 293 26.21 -7.37 -8.53
N GLN A 294 25.79 -7.66 -9.74
CA GLN A 294 26.64 -7.73 -10.94
C GLN A 294 26.65 -6.40 -11.73
N ARG A 295 25.76 -5.45 -11.36
CA ARG A 295 25.55 -4.18 -12.08
C ARG A 295 25.56 -3.00 -11.10
N PRO A 296 26.76 -2.62 -10.62
CA PRO A 296 26.87 -1.54 -9.64
C PRO A 296 26.41 -0.19 -10.16
N THR A 297 26.48 0.07 -11.46
CA THR A 297 26.00 1.30 -12.11
C THR A 297 24.49 1.53 -11.99
N GLU A 298 23.70 0.47 -11.80
CA GLU A 298 22.25 0.56 -11.66
C GLU A 298 21.79 0.82 -10.21
N LEU A 299 22.71 0.74 -9.22
CA LEU A 299 22.38 0.98 -7.82
C LEU A 299 22.25 2.48 -7.50
N SER A 300 21.46 2.79 -6.47
CA SER A 300 21.38 4.14 -5.91
C SER A 300 22.75 4.62 -5.42
N GLU A 301 23.24 5.74 -5.98
CA GLU A 301 24.48 6.37 -5.55
C GLU A 301 24.45 6.76 -4.06
N THR A 302 23.29 7.19 -3.58
CA THR A 302 23.10 7.52 -2.17
C THR A 302 23.34 6.32 -1.28
N VAL A 303 22.84 5.14 -1.63
CA VAL A 303 23.04 3.92 -0.86
C VAL A 303 24.49 3.48 -0.91
N LEU A 304 25.09 3.45 -2.11
CA LEU A 304 26.50 3.07 -2.27
C LEU A 304 27.45 3.97 -1.49
N SER A 305 27.21 5.28 -1.46
CA SER A 305 28.06 6.24 -0.71
C SER A 305 28.04 6.00 0.81
N GLN A 306 27.04 5.29 1.33
CA GLN A 306 26.92 4.92 2.75
C GLN A 306 27.55 3.55 3.05
N CYS A 307 27.92 2.77 2.04
CA CYS A 307 28.61 1.50 2.24
C CYS A 307 30.01 1.73 2.84
N SER A 308 30.31 1.01 3.92
CA SER A 308 31.60 1.11 4.62
C SER A 308 32.60 0.08 4.14
N ASN A 309 32.14 -1.03 3.57
CA ASN A 309 32.96 -2.15 3.13
C ASN A 309 32.55 -2.56 1.72
N PHE A 310 33.55 -2.91 0.91
CA PHE A 310 33.38 -3.35 -0.46
C PHE A 310 34.19 -4.61 -0.72
N LEU A 311 33.55 -5.63 -1.28
CA LEU A 311 34.18 -6.83 -1.81
C LEU A 311 33.96 -6.84 -3.32
N ILE A 312 35.00 -6.54 -4.08
CA ILE A 312 34.91 -6.36 -5.53
C ILE A 312 35.55 -7.55 -6.22
N PHE A 313 34.74 -8.43 -6.75
CA PHE A 313 35.16 -9.53 -7.60
C PHE A 313 35.48 -9.04 -9.00
N LYS A 314 35.95 -9.93 -9.87
CA LYS A 314 36.30 -9.58 -11.26
C LYS A 314 35.12 -8.91 -11.97
N ILE A 315 35.37 -7.72 -12.48
CA ILE A 315 34.40 -6.94 -13.29
C ILE A 315 34.98 -6.80 -14.70
N ASN A 316 34.16 -7.10 -15.69
CA ASN A 316 34.57 -7.07 -17.09
C ASN A 316 34.07 -5.82 -17.84
N HIS A 317 32.99 -5.21 -17.39
CA HIS A 317 32.38 -4.09 -18.09
C HIS A 317 33.07 -2.76 -17.76
N PRO A 318 33.56 -2.01 -18.77
CA PRO A 318 34.32 -0.78 -18.53
C PRO A 318 33.55 0.28 -17.73
N SER A 319 32.27 0.48 -18.00
CA SER A 319 31.45 1.49 -17.28
C SER A 319 31.30 1.15 -15.80
N ASP A 320 31.22 -0.12 -15.45
CA ASP A 320 31.13 -0.54 -14.04
C ASP A 320 32.46 -0.33 -13.33
N LEU A 321 33.59 -0.51 -14.02
CA LEU A 321 34.91 -0.22 -13.47
C LEU A 321 35.10 1.28 -13.22
N GLU A 322 34.74 2.14 -14.18
CA GLU A 322 34.79 3.60 -14.01
C GLU A 322 33.86 4.07 -12.88
N TYR A 323 32.70 3.44 -12.76
CA TYR A 323 31.75 3.77 -11.69
C TYR A 323 32.33 3.42 -10.31
N ILE A 324 32.91 2.24 -10.14
CA ILE A 324 33.55 1.81 -8.91
C ILE A 324 34.74 2.69 -8.57
N GLU A 325 35.57 3.08 -9.54
CA GLU A 325 36.67 4.01 -9.33
C GLU A 325 36.22 5.35 -8.74
N LYS A 326 35.05 5.84 -9.16
CA LYS A 326 34.45 7.08 -8.63
C LYS A 326 33.81 6.91 -7.26
N MET A 327 33.22 5.75 -7.00
CA MET A 327 32.36 5.55 -5.80
C MET A 327 33.13 4.95 -4.61
N VAL A 328 34.20 4.19 -4.83
CA VAL A 328 34.97 3.57 -3.75
C VAL A 328 36.09 4.51 -3.27
N PRO A 329 36.03 4.97 -2.01
CA PRO A 329 37.03 5.90 -1.51
C PRO A 329 38.45 5.29 -1.54
N ASN A 330 39.42 6.07 -2.01
CA ASN A 330 40.86 5.72 -2.01
C ASN A 330 41.25 4.49 -2.84
N ILE A 331 40.44 4.11 -3.83
CA ILE A 331 40.86 3.08 -4.80
C ILE A 331 41.91 3.70 -5.74
N SER A 332 43.02 3.02 -5.93
CA SER A 332 44.05 3.47 -6.88
C SER A 332 43.83 2.87 -8.27
N SER A 333 44.31 3.55 -9.31
CA SER A 333 44.26 3.05 -10.70
C SER A 333 44.92 1.69 -10.86
N ASP A 334 46.00 1.43 -10.11
CA ASP A 334 46.71 0.13 -10.11
C ASP A 334 45.79 -1.01 -9.61
N VAL A 335 44.93 -0.72 -8.63
CA VAL A 335 43.98 -1.68 -8.11
C VAL A 335 42.87 -1.95 -9.13
N ILE A 336 42.39 -0.93 -9.86
CA ILE A 336 41.45 -1.08 -10.95
C ILE A 336 42.04 -1.92 -12.09
N GLU A 337 43.29 -1.74 -12.44
CA GLU A 337 43.93 -2.59 -13.45
C GLU A 337 44.07 -4.06 -12.99
N LYS A 338 44.45 -4.29 -11.75
CA LYS A 338 44.44 -5.63 -11.16
C LYS A 338 43.08 -6.29 -11.13
N GLN A 339 42.01 -5.50 -10.97
CA GLN A 339 40.63 -5.96 -10.97
C GLN A 339 40.27 -6.71 -12.26
N LYS A 340 40.75 -6.23 -13.43
CA LYS A 340 40.55 -6.87 -14.74
C LYS A 340 41.18 -8.26 -14.85
N SER A 341 42.27 -8.50 -14.09
CA SER A 341 43.06 -9.73 -14.13
C SER A 341 42.76 -10.70 -12.99
N LEU A 342 41.81 -10.42 -12.11
CA LEU A 342 41.45 -11.30 -10.99
C LEU A 342 41.04 -12.68 -11.48
N GLN A 343 41.49 -13.70 -10.77
CA GLN A 343 41.00 -15.07 -10.98
C GLN A 343 39.60 -15.25 -10.37
N SER A 344 38.88 -16.24 -10.89
CA SER A 344 37.60 -16.62 -10.33
C SER A 344 37.73 -16.96 -8.85
N GLY A 345 36.82 -16.46 -8.03
CA GLY A 345 36.82 -16.67 -6.57
C GLY A 345 37.77 -15.74 -5.78
N THR A 346 38.48 -14.82 -6.45
CA THR A 346 39.26 -13.78 -5.78
C THR A 346 38.57 -12.42 -5.83
N CYS A 347 38.78 -11.61 -4.79
CA CYS A 347 38.25 -10.26 -4.72
C CYS A 347 39.24 -9.28 -4.17
N VAL A 348 39.01 -8.01 -4.42
CA VAL A 348 39.67 -6.90 -3.73
C VAL A 348 38.73 -6.40 -2.63
N ALA A 349 39.22 -6.33 -1.40
CA ALA A 349 38.46 -5.87 -0.25
C ALA A 349 38.91 -4.45 0.15
N PHE A 350 37.94 -3.58 0.33
CA PHE A 350 38.09 -2.23 0.87
C PHE A 350 37.19 -2.05 2.06
N GLY A 351 37.63 -1.32 3.06
CA GLY A 351 36.79 -1.00 4.21
C GLY A 351 37.61 -0.71 5.45
N LYS A 352 36.87 -0.56 6.54
CA LYS A 352 37.45 -0.32 7.89
C LYS A 352 37.53 -1.60 8.69
#